data_beb311ad954568f6018e2958207d7235
#
_entry.id   beb311ad954568f6018e2958207d7235
#
_cell.length_a   1.000
_cell.length_b   1.000
_cell.length_c   1.000
_cell.angle_alpha   90.00
_cell.angle_beta   90.00
_cell.angle_gamma   90.00
#
_symmetry.space_group_name_H-M   'P 1'
#
loop_
_entity.id
_entity.type
_entity.pdbx_description
1 polymer ?
#
loop_
_entity_poly.entity_id
_entity_poly.type
_entity_poly.pdbx_seq_one_letter_code
_entity_poly.pdbx_strand_id
1 'polypeptide(L)'
;MKVLVIPDVHLKPWMFQRASELMKEIKPDRAVCLMDIADDWRQQFNLDLYVQTYDATIAFAKEYPETLWCYGNHDFCYLWNQRETVYSKIAPWTVCEKLRVLRESLPDE
;
A
#
# COMPACT_ATOMS: atom_id res chain seq x y z
N MET A 1 -22.15 -10.12 -5.92
CA MET A 1 -20.73 -10.11 -5.49
C MET A 1 -20.47 -8.89 -4.60
N LYS A 2 -19.76 -9.09 -3.50
CA LYS A 2 -19.34 -8.00 -2.63
C LYS A 2 -17.86 -7.77 -2.81
N VAL A 3 -17.46 -6.53 -2.99
CA VAL A 3 -16.05 -6.16 -3.17
C VAL A 3 -15.69 -5.10 -2.13
N LEU A 4 -14.61 -5.35 -1.38
CA LEU A 4 -14.04 -4.34 -0.50
C LEU A 4 -13.01 -3.55 -1.29
N VAL A 5 -13.17 -2.23 -1.34
CA VAL A 5 -12.22 -1.34 -2.00
C VAL A 5 -11.44 -0.58 -0.93
N ILE A 6 -10.11 -0.68 -0.98
CA ILE A 6 -9.21 0.10 -0.15
C ILE A 6 -8.72 1.26 -1.03
N PRO A 7 -9.19 2.50 -0.76
CA PRO A 7 -8.79 3.64 -1.58
C PRO A 7 -7.38 4.11 -1.26
N ASP A 8 -6.98 5.24 -1.82
CA ASP A 8 -5.65 5.82 -1.64
C ASP A 8 -5.24 5.86 -0.16
N VAL A 9 -4.11 5.26 0.16
CA VAL A 9 -3.69 5.06 1.56
C VAL A 9 -2.94 6.25 2.13
N HIS A 10 -1.98 6.79 1.40
CA HIS A 10 -1.23 7.98 1.79
C HIS A 10 -0.76 7.96 3.25
N LEU A 11 0.11 7.01 3.57
CA LEU A 11 0.76 6.88 4.88
C LEU A 11 -0.22 6.74 6.06
N LYS A 12 -1.30 5.96 5.85
CA LYS A 12 -2.28 5.66 6.89
C LYS A 12 -2.36 4.16 7.14
N PRO A 13 -1.41 3.58 7.91
CA PRO A 13 -1.35 2.13 8.13
C PRO A 13 -2.62 1.57 8.77
N TRP A 14 -3.36 2.38 9.55
CA TRP A 14 -4.61 1.97 10.18
C TRP A 14 -5.68 1.55 9.16
N MET A 15 -5.57 2.00 7.91
CA MET A 15 -6.52 1.61 6.87
C MET A 15 -6.48 0.09 6.62
N PHE A 16 -5.30 -0.51 6.66
CA PHE A 16 -5.17 -1.96 6.48
C PHE A 16 -5.69 -2.74 7.70
N GLN A 17 -5.52 -2.20 8.89
CA GLN A 17 -6.13 -2.78 10.08
C GLN A 17 -7.66 -2.79 9.97
N ARG A 18 -8.24 -1.66 9.58
CA ARG A 18 -9.69 -1.57 9.39
C ARG A 18 -10.17 -2.47 8.26
N ALA A 19 -9.42 -2.53 7.16
CA ALA A 19 -9.74 -3.42 6.04
C ALA A 19 -9.75 -4.89 6.49
N SER A 20 -8.78 -5.31 7.30
CA SER A 20 -8.72 -6.67 7.83
C SER A 20 -9.93 -6.98 8.71
N GLU A 21 -10.37 -6.03 9.54
CA GLU A 21 -11.59 -6.19 10.34
C GLU A 21 -12.81 -6.39 9.45
N LEU A 22 -12.93 -5.59 8.40
CA LEU A 22 -14.05 -5.66 7.46
C LEU A 22 -14.05 -6.97 6.67
N MET A 23 -12.87 -7.48 6.30
CA MET A 23 -12.76 -8.79 5.65
C MET A 23 -13.37 -9.88 6.53
N LYS A 24 -13.18 -9.80 7.84
CA LYS A 24 -13.73 -10.78 8.79
C LYS A 24 -15.21 -10.59 9.04
N GLU A 25 -15.67 -9.34 9.14
CA GLU A 25 -17.07 -9.02 9.44
C GLU A 25 -18.01 -9.25 8.26
N ILE A 26 -17.61 -8.74 7.09
CA ILE A 26 -18.48 -8.69 5.90
C ILE A 26 -18.23 -9.88 5.00
N LYS A 27 -17.04 -10.44 5.02
CA LYS A 27 -16.61 -11.56 4.16
C LYS A 27 -16.88 -11.27 2.69
N PRO A 28 -16.28 -10.19 2.14
CA PRO A 28 -16.45 -9.88 0.73
C PRO A 28 -15.84 -10.97 -0.15
N ASP A 29 -16.29 -11.06 -1.38
CA ASP A 29 -15.76 -12.03 -2.35
C ASP A 29 -14.35 -11.66 -2.80
N ARG A 30 -14.07 -10.37 -2.87
CA ARG A 30 -12.80 -9.84 -3.32
C ARG A 30 -12.44 -8.58 -2.55
N ALA A 31 -11.14 -8.33 -2.46
CA ALA A 31 -10.63 -7.03 -2.04
C ALA A 31 -9.81 -6.43 -3.17
N VAL A 32 -9.88 -5.13 -3.32
CA VAL A 32 -9.10 -4.36 -4.30
C VAL A 32 -8.43 -3.22 -3.56
N CYS A 33 -7.13 -3.06 -3.71
CA CYS A 33 -6.40 -1.94 -3.15
C CYS A 33 -5.91 -1.04 -4.27
N LEU A 34 -6.27 0.23 -4.20
CA LEU A 34 -5.87 1.24 -5.18
C LEU A 34 -4.49 1.81 -4.88
N MET A 35 -3.88 1.35 -3.81
CA MET A 35 -2.53 1.72 -3.40
C MET A 35 -2.37 3.22 -3.11
N ASP A 36 -1.50 3.94 -3.81
CA ASP A 36 -1.02 5.25 -3.38
C ASP A 36 -0.62 5.18 -1.90
N ILE A 37 0.27 4.24 -1.61
CA ILE A 37 0.68 3.93 -0.23
C ILE A 37 1.50 5.06 0.35
N ALA A 38 2.41 5.60 -0.45
CA ALA A 38 3.35 6.62 -0.05
C ALA A 38 2.73 8.00 -0.06
N ASP A 39 3.39 8.90 0.61
CA ASP A 39 3.26 10.36 0.57
C ASP A 39 2.00 10.91 1.22
N ASP A 40 2.24 11.80 2.16
CA ASP A 40 1.23 12.63 2.79
C ASP A 40 1.87 13.99 3.12
N TRP A 41 1.05 15.04 3.15
CA TRP A 41 1.51 16.37 3.48
C TRP A 41 2.20 16.38 4.86
N ARG A 42 3.37 17.04 4.92
CA ARG A 42 4.16 17.21 6.16
C ARG A 42 4.76 15.90 6.71
N GLN A 43 4.63 14.79 6.00
CA GLN A 43 5.18 13.50 6.44
C GLN A 43 6.32 13.01 5.55
N GLN A 44 6.80 13.84 4.61
CA GLN A 44 7.82 13.42 3.64
C GLN A 44 9.15 13.00 4.28
N PHE A 45 9.41 13.42 5.51
CA PHE A 45 10.64 13.07 6.24
C PHE A 45 10.43 12.04 7.33
N ASN A 46 9.21 11.52 7.47
CA ASN A 46 8.87 10.51 8.48
C ASN A 46 9.06 9.11 7.89
N LEU A 47 10.32 8.68 7.80
CA LEU A 47 10.65 7.40 7.19
C LEU A 47 10.02 6.22 7.93
N ASP A 48 9.91 6.28 9.25
CA ASP A 48 9.27 5.22 10.04
C ASP A 48 7.82 5.02 9.63
N LEU A 49 7.11 6.10 9.31
CA LEU A 49 5.73 6.01 8.86
C LEU A 49 5.63 5.32 7.48
N TYR A 50 6.59 5.59 6.58
CA TYR A 50 6.69 4.87 5.32
C TYR A 50 6.86 3.38 5.56
N VAL A 51 7.78 3.01 6.43
CA VAL A 51 8.04 1.60 6.77
C VAL A 51 6.79 0.95 7.37
N GLN A 52 6.17 1.59 8.35
CA GLN A 52 4.96 1.06 8.99
C GLN A 52 3.83 0.84 7.99
N THR A 53 3.63 1.80 7.09
CA THR A 53 2.53 1.74 6.14
C THR A 53 2.76 0.62 5.12
N TYR A 54 3.96 0.50 4.56
CA TYR A 54 4.27 -0.58 3.64
C TYR A 54 4.28 -1.94 4.33
N ASP A 55 4.74 -2.03 5.58
CA ASP A 55 4.69 -3.28 6.32
C ASP A 55 3.24 -3.73 6.57
N ALA A 56 2.34 -2.78 6.87
CA ALA A 56 0.91 -3.08 7.00
C ALA A 56 0.33 -3.55 5.65
N THR A 57 0.74 -2.93 4.56
CA THR A 57 0.35 -3.32 3.20
C THR A 57 0.76 -4.76 2.91
N ILE A 58 2.01 -5.09 3.17
CA ILE A 58 2.58 -6.42 2.92
C ILE A 58 1.88 -7.47 3.79
N ALA A 59 1.64 -7.16 5.07
CA ALA A 59 0.94 -8.06 5.96
C ALA A 59 -0.48 -8.36 5.46
N PHE A 60 -1.20 -7.35 4.98
CA PHE A 60 -2.52 -7.53 4.41
C PHE A 60 -2.45 -8.42 3.16
N ALA A 61 -1.47 -8.20 2.29
CA ALA A 61 -1.30 -9.00 1.08
C ALA A 61 -1.06 -10.47 1.40
N LYS A 62 -0.29 -10.75 2.45
CA LYS A 62 -0.01 -12.13 2.88
C LYS A 62 -1.23 -12.79 3.51
N GLU A 63 -2.02 -12.02 4.29
CA GLU A 63 -3.24 -12.54 4.92
C GLU A 63 -4.35 -12.80 3.90
N TYR A 64 -4.43 -11.95 2.88
CA TYR A 64 -5.48 -12.01 1.84
C TYR A 64 -4.83 -12.06 0.45
N PRO A 65 -4.25 -13.21 0.06
CA PRO A 65 -3.44 -13.30 -1.17
C PRO A 65 -4.22 -13.12 -2.46
N GLU A 66 -5.55 -13.19 -2.42
CA GLU A 66 -6.38 -12.96 -3.61
C GLU A 66 -6.75 -11.51 -3.83
N THR A 67 -6.24 -10.59 -3.00
CA THR A 67 -6.44 -9.16 -3.18
C THR A 67 -5.85 -8.70 -4.52
N LEU A 68 -6.59 -7.86 -5.23
CA LEU A 68 -6.10 -7.21 -6.46
C LEU A 68 -5.45 -5.88 -6.09
N TRP A 69 -4.30 -5.63 -6.68
CA TRP A 69 -3.49 -4.44 -6.38
C TRP A 69 -3.34 -3.60 -7.65
N CYS A 70 -3.62 -2.30 -7.51
CA CYS A 70 -3.47 -1.33 -8.59
C CYS A 70 -2.46 -0.27 -8.13
N TYR A 71 -1.29 -0.20 -8.78
CA TYR A 71 -0.31 0.83 -8.45
C TYR A 71 -0.91 2.22 -8.64
N GLY A 72 -0.82 3.05 -7.60
CA GLY A 72 -1.15 4.45 -7.70
C GLY A 72 0.03 5.28 -8.22
N ASN A 73 -0.21 6.55 -8.55
CA ASN A 73 0.85 7.44 -9.04
C ASN A 73 1.93 7.70 -7.99
N HIS A 74 1.57 7.69 -6.69
CA HIS A 74 2.55 7.85 -5.60
C HIS A 74 3.36 6.58 -5.30
N ASP A 75 3.01 5.44 -5.91
CA ASP A 75 3.85 4.25 -5.91
C ASP A 75 4.74 4.24 -7.15
N PHE A 76 4.15 4.48 -8.32
CA PHE A 76 4.88 4.53 -9.58
C PHE A 76 5.98 5.58 -9.62
N CYS A 77 5.74 6.75 -9.01
CA CYS A 77 6.73 7.82 -9.06
C CYS A 77 8.07 7.40 -8.43
N TYR A 78 8.04 6.53 -7.43
CA TYR A 78 9.27 5.98 -6.84
C TYR A 78 9.91 4.91 -7.72
N LEU A 79 9.09 4.03 -8.31
CA LEU A 79 9.59 2.97 -9.18
C LEU A 79 10.23 3.52 -10.46
N TRP A 80 9.66 4.58 -11.02
CA TRP A 80 10.10 5.16 -12.28
C TRP A 80 10.94 6.43 -12.10
N ASN A 81 11.27 6.76 -10.83
CA ASN A 81 12.07 7.95 -10.49
C ASN A 81 11.48 9.24 -11.06
N GLN A 82 10.17 9.38 -11.00
CA GLN A 82 9.45 10.59 -11.42
C GLN A 82 8.85 11.26 -10.20
N ARG A 83 9.12 12.55 -10.02
CA ARG A 83 8.64 13.27 -8.83
C ARG A 83 7.20 13.70 -8.98
N GLU A 84 6.41 13.37 -7.98
CA GLU A 84 5.04 13.83 -7.81
C GLU A 84 4.97 14.84 -6.67
N THR A 85 3.78 15.49 -6.52
CA THR A 85 3.50 16.34 -5.35
C THR A 85 3.73 15.53 -4.07
N VAL A 86 4.35 16.15 -3.07
CA VAL A 86 4.73 15.55 -1.77
C VAL A 86 5.67 14.35 -1.85
N TYR A 87 6.38 14.16 -2.96
CA TYR A 87 7.40 13.14 -3.10
C TYR A 87 8.48 13.28 -2.03
N SER A 88 8.84 12.20 -1.38
CA SER A 88 9.88 12.19 -0.36
C SER A 88 11.26 12.04 -0.98
N LYS A 89 12.19 12.92 -0.62
CA LYS A 89 13.58 12.81 -1.08
C LYS A 89 14.38 11.76 -0.30
N ILE A 90 13.89 11.34 0.88
CA ILE A 90 14.61 10.40 1.74
C ILE A 90 14.06 8.97 1.67
N ALA A 91 12.91 8.77 1.05
CA ALA A 91 12.23 7.47 1.04
C ALA A 91 12.39 6.62 -0.23
N PRO A 92 13.02 7.05 -1.35
CA PRO A 92 12.98 6.27 -2.59
C PRO A 92 13.49 4.85 -2.44
N TRP A 93 14.62 4.64 -1.78
CA TRP A 93 15.17 3.30 -1.58
C TRP A 93 14.21 2.42 -0.77
N THR A 94 13.69 2.96 0.34
CA THR A 94 12.75 2.23 1.21
C THR A 94 11.48 1.87 0.47
N VAL A 95 10.89 2.80 -0.27
CA VAL A 95 9.66 2.56 -1.03
C VAL A 95 9.89 1.48 -2.08
N CYS A 96 10.95 1.59 -2.87
CA CYS A 96 11.27 0.60 -3.90
C CYS A 96 11.50 -0.79 -3.30
N GLU A 97 12.21 -0.87 -2.18
CA GLU A 97 12.47 -2.14 -1.50
C GLU A 97 11.17 -2.77 -0.97
N LYS A 98 10.30 -1.96 -0.37
CA LYS A 98 9.02 -2.44 0.14
C LYS A 98 8.08 -2.88 -0.98
N LEU A 99 8.06 -2.16 -2.10
CA LEU A 99 7.27 -2.55 -3.26
C LEU A 99 7.78 -3.87 -3.86
N ARG A 100 9.11 -4.09 -3.86
CA ARG A 100 9.68 -5.37 -4.27
C ARG A 100 9.19 -6.49 -3.37
N VAL A 101 9.23 -6.31 -2.05
CA VAL A 101 8.76 -7.31 -1.09
C VAL A 101 7.27 -7.58 -1.28
N LEU A 102 6.47 -6.53 -1.47
CA LEU A 102 5.04 -6.67 -1.75
C LEU A 102 4.81 -7.54 -2.98
N ARG A 103 5.49 -7.23 -4.08
CA ARG A 103 5.35 -7.99 -5.33
C ARG A 103 5.71 -9.46 -5.16
N GLU A 104 6.80 -9.75 -4.44
CA GLU A 104 7.24 -11.11 -4.16
C GLU A 104 6.26 -11.87 -3.25
N SER A 105 5.44 -11.13 -2.49
CA SER A 105 4.44 -11.71 -1.60
C SER A 105 3.13 -12.07 -2.31
N LEU A 106 2.96 -11.61 -3.55
CA LEU A 106 1.74 -11.86 -4.33
C LEU A 106 1.84 -13.21 -5.05
N PRO A 107 0.69 -13.87 -5.29
CA PRO A 107 0.70 -15.13 -6.06
C PRO A 107 1.17 -14.88 -7.48
N ASP A 108 1.86 -15.85 -8.04
CA ASP A 108 2.16 -15.86 -9.48
C ASP A 108 0.88 -16.14 -10.27
N GLU A 109 0.73 -15.48 -11.39
CA GLU A 109 -0.37 -15.72 -12.31
C GLU A 109 0.08 -16.49 -13.52
#